data_f0648425f05957b5cf4cd024ad3b1fa8
#
_entry.id   f0648425f05957b5cf4cd024ad3b1fa8
#
_cell.length_a   1.000
_cell.length_b   1.000
_cell.length_c   1.000
_cell.angle_alpha   90.00
_cell.angle_beta   90.00
_cell.angle_gamma   90.00
#
_symmetry.space_group_name_H-M   'P 1'
#
loop_
_entity.id
_entity.type
_entity.pdbx_description
1 polymer ?
#
loop_
_entity_poly.entity_id
_entity_poly.type
_entity_poly.pdbx_seq_one_letter_code
_entity_poly.pdbx_strand_id
1 'polypeptide(L)'
;MDAFPKTQGGPAKQRRAEPEIEWKYQPRITPGEYSGYTRTASIYRDGQFKRWVCAVQVDVLRSDLVIVLARLTWFLNLGNGEKPSATRRKNYWLEWVRANNAPPTRKDRLSPNVFTKRYASVTVADTTKTFKQASVTAESAYSVIRGVVRWESGRGDR
;
A
#
# COMPACT_ATOMS: atom_id res chain seq x y z
N MET A 1 -45.79 -26.82 -20.69
CA MET A 1 -45.52 -26.74 -20.51
C MET A 1 -45.13 -26.53 -20.66
N ASP A 2 -44.76 -26.49 -20.72
CA ASP A 2 -44.23 -26.32 -20.61
C ASP A 2 -43.93 -25.86 -20.68
N ALA A 3 -44.15 -25.80 -20.68
CA ALA A 3 -43.66 -25.39 -20.41
C ALA A 3 -43.38 -24.83 -20.28
N PHE A 4 -42.86 -24.60 -20.11
CA PHE A 4 -42.40 -24.14 -19.72
C PHE A 4 -42.16 -23.53 -19.83
N PRO A 5 -42.50 -23.60 -19.94
CA PRO A 5 -41.90 -23.04 -19.76
C PRO A 5 -41.57 -22.33 -19.81
N LYS A 6 -41.49 -22.27 -19.69
CA LYS A 6 -41.01 -21.76 -19.45
C LYS A 6 -40.56 -21.07 -19.23
N THR A 7 -40.58 -21.21 -19.16
CA THR A 7 -40.00 -20.80 -18.73
C THR A 7 -39.58 -20.23 -18.67
N GLN A 8 -39.69 -20.14 -18.60
CA GLN A 8 -39.13 -19.80 -18.34
C GLN A 8 -38.58 -19.15 -18.27
N GLY A 9 -38.62 -18.99 -18.25
CA GLY A 9 -37.84 -18.50 -17.90
C GLY A 9 -37.32 -17.80 -18.04
N GLY A 10 -37.49 -17.71 -18.06
CA GLY A 10 -36.74 -17.21 -17.80
C GLY A 10 -36.15 -16.72 -18.00
N PRO A 11 -36.29 -16.48 -18.12
CA PRO A 11 -35.28 -16.16 -18.05
C PRO A 11 -34.65 -15.83 -17.88
N ALA A 12 -34.83 -16.03 -18.03
CA ALA A 12 -34.00 -16.07 -17.81
C ALA A 12 -33.53 -15.72 -17.70
N LYS A 13 -34.00 -15.76 -17.60
CA LYS A 13 -33.55 -15.56 -17.37
C LYS A 13 -33.20 -15.26 -16.84
N GLN A 14 -33.73 -15.31 -16.64
CA GLN A 14 -33.17 -15.16 -16.21
C GLN A 14 -32.55 -15.23 -15.14
N ARG A 15 -32.63 -15.95 -15.09
CA ARG A 15 -31.68 -16.12 -14.15
C ARG A 15 -30.46 -15.36 -14.44
N ARG A 16 -30.19 -14.50 -13.66
CA ARG A 16 -29.00 -13.76 -13.80
C ARG A 16 -27.83 -14.54 -13.28
N ALA A 17 -26.78 -14.63 -14.08
CA ALA A 17 -25.56 -15.26 -13.64
C ALA A 17 -24.96 -14.47 -12.51
N GLU A 18 -24.31 -15.18 -11.58
CA GLU A 18 -23.57 -14.57 -10.53
C GLU A 18 -22.41 -13.75 -11.10
N PRO A 19 -22.12 -12.58 -10.54
CA PRO A 19 -20.94 -11.86 -11.00
C PRO A 19 -19.68 -12.67 -10.75
N GLU A 20 -18.76 -12.58 -11.67
CA GLU A 20 -17.47 -13.23 -11.52
C GLU A 20 -16.68 -12.47 -10.47
N ILE A 21 -16.12 -13.19 -9.50
CA ILE A 21 -15.34 -12.58 -8.43
C ILE A 21 -13.87 -12.83 -8.73
N GLU A 22 -13.15 -11.76 -8.97
CA GLU A 22 -11.72 -11.86 -9.23
C GLU A 22 -10.96 -12.05 -7.92
N TRP A 23 -10.13 -13.09 -7.87
CA TRP A 23 -9.26 -13.30 -6.72
C TRP A 23 -8.00 -12.46 -6.92
N LYS A 24 -7.84 -11.45 -6.08
CA LYS A 24 -6.69 -10.57 -6.18
C LYS A 24 -5.56 -11.11 -5.32
N TYR A 25 -4.47 -11.42 -5.99
CA TYR A 25 -3.31 -11.96 -5.33
C TYR A 25 -2.63 -10.89 -4.50
N GLN A 26 -2.39 -11.20 -3.24
CA GLN A 26 -1.60 -10.35 -2.36
C GLN A 26 -0.30 -11.08 -2.09
N PRO A 27 0.83 -10.52 -2.52
CA PRO A 27 2.09 -11.24 -2.43
C PRO A 27 2.51 -11.51 -1.00
N ARG A 28 3.22 -12.60 -0.83
CA ARG A 28 3.84 -12.92 0.45
C ARG A 28 5.25 -13.40 0.21
N ILE A 29 6.21 -12.74 0.85
CA ILE A 29 7.62 -13.13 0.80
C ILE A 29 8.10 -13.26 2.22
N THR A 30 9.26 -13.88 2.38
CA THR A 30 9.82 -14.10 3.72
C THR A 30 10.04 -12.75 4.41
N PRO A 31 9.56 -12.59 5.65
CA PRO A 31 9.83 -11.34 6.37
C PRO A 31 11.31 -11.08 6.53
N GLY A 32 11.68 -9.82 6.48
CA GLY A 32 13.06 -9.42 6.61
C GLY A 32 13.32 -8.07 5.99
N GLU A 33 14.59 -7.76 5.86
CA GLU A 33 15.02 -6.50 5.28
C GLU A 33 15.40 -6.73 3.82
N TYR A 34 14.92 -5.85 2.95
CA TYR A 34 15.13 -5.97 1.51
C TYR A 34 15.47 -4.61 0.94
N SER A 35 16.14 -4.64 -0.21
CA SER A 35 16.22 -3.43 -1.03
C SER A 35 14.88 -3.19 -1.68
N GLY A 36 14.48 -1.93 -1.78
CA GLY A 36 13.25 -1.56 -2.43
C GLY A 36 13.48 -0.37 -3.33
N TYR A 37 12.60 -0.24 -4.32
CA TYR A 37 12.57 0.94 -5.19
C TYR A 37 11.18 1.55 -5.09
N THR A 38 11.12 2.79 -4.65
CA THR A 38 9.84 3.49 -4.52
C THR A 38 9.45 4.04 -5.88
N ARG A 39 8.25 3.72 -6.31
CA ARG A 39 7.80 4.10 -7.65
C ARG A 39 6.96 5.36 -7.63
N THR A 40 5.86 5.30 -6.90
CA THR A 40 4.90 6.40 -6.88
C THR A 40 4.39 6.59 -5.46
N ALA A 41 3.84 7.76 -5.21
CA ALA A 41 3.17 8.05 -3.96
C ALA A 41 1.91 8.83 -4.27
N SER A 42 0.83 8.48 -3.60
CA SER A 42 -0.44 9.16 -3.79
C SER A 42 -1.10 9.40 -2.44
N ILE A 43 -1.89 10.44 -2.37
CA ILE A 43 -2.61 10.80 -1.15
C ILE A 43 -4.09 10.70 -1.46
N TYR A 44 -4.81 9.95 -0.63
CA TYR A 44 -6.25 9.82 -0.80
C TYR A 44 -6.91 9.59 0.55
N ARG A 45 -8.23 9.73 0.58
CA ARG A 45 -8.98 9.47 1.79
C ARG A 45 -9.44 8.02 1.77
N ASP A 46 -9.03 7.29 2.80
CA ASP A 46 -9.42 5.89 2.96
C ASP A 46 -10.80 5.86 3.61
N GLY A 47 -11.79 5.42 2.87
CA GLY A 47 -13.17 5.39 3.36
C GLY A 47 -13.39 4.36 4.45
N GLN A 48 -12.60 3.30 4.47
CA GLN A 48 -12.74 2.25 5.45
C GLN A 48 -12.29 2.72 6.83
N PHE A 49 -11.16 3.39 6.91
CA PHE A 49 -10.63 3.90 8.17
C PHE A 49 -10.95 5.37 8.39
N LYS A 50 -11.58 6.01 7.42
CA LYS A 50 -12.01 7.41 7.49
C LYS A 50 -10.86 8.34 7.84
N ARG A 51 -9.77 8.16 7.11
CA ARG A 51 -8.56 8.96 7.34
C ARG A 51 -7.83 9.15 6.02
N TRP A 52 -7.00 10.16 6.00
CA TRP A 52 -6.12 10.40 4.86
C TRP A 52 -4.90 9.51 4.97
N VAL A 53 -4.44 9.00 3.86
CA VAL A 53 -3.23 8.18 3.81
C VAL A 53 -2.38 8.59 2.62
N CYS A 54 -1.08 8.41 2.79
CA CYS A 54 -0.14 8.45 1.68
C CYS A 54 0.27 7.02 1.40
N ALA A 55 0.03 6.58 0.18
CA ALA A 55 0.35 5.22 -0.26
C ALA A 55 1.55 5.29 -1.20
N VAL A 56 2.66 4.70 -0.75
CA VAL A 56 3.90 4.67 -1.53
C VAL A 56 4.04 3.26 -2.10
N GLN A 57 4.10 3.18 -3.43
CA GLN A 57 4.28 1.89 -4.11
C GLN A 57 5.75 1.53 -4.12
N VAL A 58 6.07 0.34 -3.60
CA VAL A 58 7.44 -0.10 -3.44
C VAL A 58 7.63 -1.42 -4.17
N ASP A 59 8.61 -1.46 -5.07
CA ASP A 59 9.07 -2.72 -5.64
C ASP A 59 10.13 -3.28 -4.70
N VAL A 60 9.82 -4.42 -4.09
CA VAL A 60 10.78 -5.11 -3.22
C VAL A 60 11.66 -5.97 -4.13
N LEU A 61 12.97 -5.79 -4.02
CA LEU A 61 13.90 -6.30 -5.01
C LEU A 61 14.76 -7.43 -4.45
N ARG A 62 15.14 -8.33 -5.33
CA ARG A 62 16.14 -9.32 -5.04
C ARG A 62 17.50 -8.61 -4.89
N SER A 63 18.47 -9.30 -4.29
CA SER A 63 19.75 -8.70 -3.98
C SER A 63 20.49 -8.15 -5.21
N ASP A 64 20.13 -8.63 -6.42
CA ASP A 64 20.75 -8.12 -7.65
C ASP A 64 20.13 -6.79 -8.10
N LEU A 65 19.09 -6.32 -7.42
CA LEU A 65 18.40 -5.05 -7.70
C LEU A 65 17.73 -5.04 -9.07
N VAL A 66 17.49 -6.20 -9.65
CA VAL A 66 16.86 -6.31 -10.98
C VAL A 66 15.51 -6.98 -10.88
N ILE A 67 15.44 -8.10 -10.16
CA ILE A 67 14.22 -8.89 -10.08
C ILE A 67 13.33 -8.36 -8.99
N VAL A 68 12.07 -8.09 -9.35
CA VAL A 68 11.06 -7.64 -8.39
C VAL A 68 10.46 -8.88 -7.73
N LEU A 69 10.65 -9.00 -6.43
CA LEU A 69 10.10 -10.11 -5.66
C LEU A 69 8.63 -9.88 -5.35
N ALA A 70 8.26 -8.64 -5.07
CA ALA A 70 6.88 -8.29 -4.74
C ALA A 70 6.71 -6.80 -4.92
N ARG A 71 5.47 -6.38 -5.22
CA ARG A 71 5.09 -4.97 -5.24
C ARG A 71 4.17 -4.74 -4.08
N LEU A 72 4.63 -3.94 -3.14
CA LEU A 72 3.91 -3.71 -1.90
C LEU A 72 3.64 -2.23 -1.73
N THR A 73 2.68 -1.92 -0.87
CA THR A 73 2.35 -0.54 -0.58
C THR A 73 2.74 -0.22 0.85
N TRP A 74 3.39 0.94 1.01
CA TRP A 74 3.74 1.47 2.33
C TRP A 74 2.77 2.60 2.62
N PHE A 75 2.02 2.47 3.72
CA PHE A 75 0.98 3.43 4.07
C PHE A 75 1.44 4.32 5.20
N LEU A 76 1.22 5.62 5.03
CA LEU A 76 1.51 6.63 6.04
C LEU A 76 0.25 7.40 6.35
N ASN A 77 -0.09 7.49 7.63
CA ASN A 77 -1.32 8.12 8.09
C ASN A 77 -1.18 9.65 8.05
N LEU A 78 -2.16 10.30 7.47
CA LEU A 78 -2.21 11.77 7.35
C LEU A 78 -3.41 12.37 8.07
N GLY A 79 -3.97 11.64 9.05
CA GLY A 79 -5.00 12.17 9.92
C GLY A 79 -6.39 12.02 9.38
N ASN A 80 -7.36 12.44 10.17
CA ASN A 80 -8.77 12.26 9.85
C ASN A 80 -9.52 13.60 9.72
N GLY A 81 -8.80 14.70 9.52
CA GLY A 81 -9.44 16.00 9.34
C GLY A 81 -9.99 16.19 7.95
N GLU A 82 -10.36 17.42 7.63
CA GLU A 82 -10.87 17.75 6.31
C GLU A 82 -9.78 17.68 5.25
N LYS A 83 -8.54 17.88 5.65
CA LYS A 83 -7.38 17.85 4.77
C LYS A 83 -6.34 16.90 5.34
N PRO A 84 -5.53 16.31 4.47
CA PRO A 84 -4.38 15.57 4.98
C PRO A 84 -3.46 16.51 5.76
N SER A 85 -2.92 16.02 6.86
CA SER A 85 -2.05 16.84 7.70
C SER A 85 -1.04 15.95 8.40
N ALA A 86 0.07 16.56 8.81
CA ALA A 86 1.09 15.86 9.55
C ALA A 86 1.68 16.81 10.58
N THR A 87 1.85 16.32 11.79
CA THR A 87 2.54 17.08 12.83
C THR A 87 3.90 16.42 13.05
N ARG A 88 4.74 17.10 13.83
CA ARG A 88 6.07 16.56 14.12
C ARG A 88 6.04 15.22 14.86
N ARG A 89 4.90 14.86 15.42
CA ARG A 89 4.73 13.58 16.11
C ARG A 89 4.32 12.46 15.18
N LYS A 90 3.85 12.77 13.98
CA LYS A 90 3.31 11.77 13.06
C LYS A 90 4.43 11.12 12.28
N ASN A 91 4.21 9.85 11.95
CA ASN A 91 5.18 9.11 11.17
C ASN A 91 5.46 9.77 9.83
N TYR A 92 4.45 10.37 9.22
CA TYR A 92 4.67 11.03 7.93
C TYR A 92 5.73 12.13 8.04
N TRP A 93 5.64 12.97 9.06
CA TRP A 93 6.65 14.01 9.25
C TRP A 93 8.03 13.40 9.44
N LEU A 94 8.12 12.40 10.32
CA LEU A 94 9.42 11.81 10.65
C LEU A 94 10.04 11.15 9.43
N GLU A 95 9.23 10.41 8.65
CA GLU A 95 9.73 9.75 7.46
C GLU A 95 10.07 10.75 6.36
N TRP A 96 9.28 11.82 6.26
CA TRP A 96 9.56 12.86 5.28
C TRP A 96 10.91 13.52 5.54
N VAL A 97 11.18 13.85 6.81
CA VAL A 97 12.46 14.45 7.17
C VAL A 97 13.61 13.50 6.93
N ARG A 98 13.41 12.22 7.24
CA ARG A 98 14.45 11.22 6.96
C ARG A 98 14.72 11.10 5.46
N ALA A 99 13.67 11.05 4.67
CA ALA A 99 13.83 10.93 3.22
C ALA A 99 14.47 12.18 2.63
N ASN A 100 14.09 13.34 3.12
CA ASN A 100 14.61 14.61 2.63
C ASN A 100 15.97 14.96 3.22
N ASN A 101 16.35 14.28 4.28
CA ASN A 101 17.58 14.52 5.02
C ASN A 101 17.62 15.93 5.63
N ALA A 102 16.48 16.56 5.82
CA ALA A 102 16.36 17.87 6.41
C ALA A 102 14.88 18.19 6.64
N PRO A 103 14.55 19.03 7.62
CA PRO A 103 13.17 19.47 7.78
C PRO A 103 12.72 20.29 6.57
N PRO A 104 11.43 20.41 6.34
CA PRO A 104 10.94 21.22 5.23
C PRO A 104 11.26 22.69 5.49
N THR A 105 11.61 23.40 4.43
CA THR A 105 11.86 24.83 4.54
C THR A 105 10.55 25.60 4.65
N ARG A 106 9.47 25.00 4.17
CA ARG A 106 8.13 25.58 4.25
C ARG A 106 7.18 24.55 4.79
N LYS A 107 6.36 24.92 5.76
CA LYS A 107 5.48 23.99 6.45
C LYS A 107 4.42 23.38 5.56
N ASP A 108 4.05 24.08 4.50
CA ASP A 108 3.03 23.59 3.56
C ASP A 108 3.62 22.77 2.44
N ARG A 109 4.91 22.43 2.51
CA ARG A 109 5.60 21.75 1.41
C ARG A 109 6.08 20.37 1.82
N LEU A 110 5.13 19.55 2.29
CA LEU A 110 5.43 18.16 2.65
C LEU A 110 5.01 17.22 1.54
N SER A 111 5.48 17.48 0.34
CA SER A 111 5.07 16.71 -0.82
C SER A 111 5.56 15.27 -0.73
N PRO A 112 4.71 14.29 -1.06
CA PRO A 112 5.13 12.88 -1.06
C PRO A 112 6.14 12.55 -2.16
N ASN A 113 6.42 13.49 -3.06
CA ASN A 113 7.42 13.25 -4.09
C ASN A 113 8.79 12.94 -3.52
N VAL A 114 9.06 13.35 -2.27
CA VAL A 114 10.33 13.03 -1.63
C VAL A 114 10.55 11.53 -1.52
N PHE A 115 9.49 10.75 -1.48
CA PHE A 115 9.57 9.30 -1.33
C PHE A 115 9.71 8.56 -2.65
N THR A 116 9.57 9.21 -3.79
CA THR A 116 9.42 8.50 -5.06
C THR A 116 10.73 8.39 -5.82
N LYS A 117 10.81 7.35 -6.65
CA LYS A 117 11.93 7.12 -7.59
C LYS A 117 13.25 7.04 -6.86
N ARG A 118 13.28 6.26 -5.79
CA ARG A 118 14.46 6.13 -4.94
C ARG A 118 14.63 4.71 -4.48
N TYR A 119 15.86 4.35 -4.21
CA TYR A 119 16.18 3.08 -3.56
C TYR A 119 16.23 3.27 -2.05
N ALA A 120 15.84 2.24 -1.33
CA ALA A 120 15.83 2.26 0.12
C ALA A 120 15.94 0.83 0.64
N SER A 121 16.35 0.68 1.89
CA SER A 121 16.21 -0.59 2.59
C SER A 121 14.89 -0.56 3.33
N VAL A 122 14.07 -1.57 3.12
CA VAL A 122 12.73 -1.62 3.70
C VAL A 122 12.58 -2.89 4.52
N THR A 123 11.73 -2.83 5.52
CA THR A 123 11.40 -3.99 6.34
C THR A 123 10.06 -4.53 5.87
N VAL A 124 10.06 -5.82 5.52
CA VAL A 124 8.87 -6.53 5.11
C VAL A 124 8.46 -7.46 6.22
N ALA A 125 7.18 -7.48 6.54
CA ALA A 125 6.64 -8.35 7.56
C ALA A 125 5.32 -8.93 7.08
N ASP A 126 4.86 -9.97 7.78
CA ASP A 126 3.54 -10.53 7.53
C ASP A 126 2.50 -9.68 8.25
N THR A 127 1.31 -9.58 7.65
CA THR A 127 0.19 -9.01 8.36
C THR A 127 -0.14 -9.87 9.58
N THR A 128 -0.51 -9.22 10.67
CA THR A 128 -0.84 -9.93 11.90
C THR A 128 -2.30 -9.73 12.28
N LYS A 129 -2.93 -8.68 11.76
CA LYS A 129 -4.31 -8.38 12.13
C LYS A 129 -5.08 -7.88 10.92
N THR A 130 -6.37 -8.21 10.91
CA THR A 130 -7.29 -7.64 9.94
C THR A 130 -7.62 -6.20 10.34
N PHE A 131 -8.38 -5.50 9.49
CA PHE A 131 -8.81 -4.15 9.84
C PHE A 131 -9.74 -4.15 11.06
N LYS A 132 -10.36 -5.28 11.38
CA LYS A 132 -11.19 -5.41 12.59
C LYS A 132 -10.36 -5.87 13.77
N GLN A 133 -9.06 -5.89 13.66
CA GLN A 133 -8.13 -6.27 14.72
C GLN A 133 -8.21 -7.75 15.11
N ALA A 134 -8.79 -8.58 14.25
CA ALA A 134 -8.76 -10.02 14.43
C ALA A 134 -7.44 -10.56 13.92
N SER A 135 -6.93 -11.61 14.60
CA SER A 135 -5.68 -12.24 14.19
C SER A 135 -5.81 -12.87 12.81
N VAL A 136 -4.77 -12.76 12.01
CA VAL A 136 -4.70 -13.33 10.67
C VAL A 136 -4.03 -14.69 10.79
N THR A 137 -4.65 -15.71 10.16
CA THR A 137 -4.03 -17.04 10.12
C THR A 137 -2.83 -17.05 9.20
N ALA A 138 -1.98 -18.06 9.35
CA ALA A 138 -0.79 -18.16 8.51
C ALA A 138 -1.16 -18.25 7.03
N GLU A 139 -2.24 -18.93 6.69
CA GLU A 139 -2.66 -19.09 5.31
C GLU A 139 -3.18 -17.80 4.70
N SER A 140 -3.67 -16.90 5.53
CA SER A 140 -4.26 -15.64 5.07
C SER A 140 -3.29 -14.46 5.15
N ALA A 141 -2.11 -14.67 5.70
CA ALA A 141 -1.14 -13.59 5.86
C ALA A 141 -0.59 -13.18 4.49
N TYR A 142 -0.32 -11.91 4.37
CA TYR A 142 0.36 -11.36 3.19
C TYR A 142 1.40 -10.37 3.67
N SER A 143 2.31 -10.01 2.78
CA SER A 143 3.44 -9.14 3.14
C SER A 143 3.04 -7.68 3.14
N VAL A 144 3.58 -6.95 4.10
CA VAL A 144 3.39 -5.50 4.20
C VAL A 144 4.74 -4.85 4.43
N ILE A 145 4.86 -3.58 4.04
CA ILE A 145 6.02 -2.77 4.36
C ILE A 145 5.81 -2.20 5.76
N ARG A 146 6.68 -2.57 6.67
CA ARG A 146 6.64 -2.01 8.04
C ARG A 146 7.24 -0.63 8.09
N GLY A 147 8.27 -0.38 7.30
CA GLY A 147 8.92 0.90 7.30
C GLY A 147 10.17 0.89 6.47
N VAL A 148 10.80 2.05 6.38
CA VAL A 148 12.06 2.22 5.67
C VAL A 148 13.16 2.27 6.72
N VAL A 149 14.13 1.36 6.59
CA VAL A 149 15.28 1.33 7.49
C VAL A 149 16.24 2.45 7.13
N ARG A 150 16.51 2.58 5.84
CA ARG A 150 17.50 3.55 5.37
C ARG A 150 17.16 3.93 3.93
N TRP A 151 17.23 5.21 3.64
CA TRP A 151 17.13 5.71 2.28
C TRP A 151 18.52 5.73 1.67
N GLU A 152 18.62 5.25 0.43
CA GLU A 152 19.89 5.34 -0.27
C GLU A 152 20.16 6.78 -0.62
N SER A 153 21.40 7.15 -0.55
CA SER A 153 21.81 8.50 -0.92
C SER A 153 21.69 8.69 -2.43
N GLY A 154 21.86 9.87 -2.87
CA GLY A 154 21.91 10.13 -4.28
C GLY A 154 20.57 10.26 -4.94
N ARG A 155 19.67 10.78 -4.22
CA ARG A 155 18.50 11.15 -4.91
C ARG A 155 18.87 12.18 -5.97
N GLY A 156 19.19 11.97 -6.64
CA GLY A 156 19.76 12.79 -7.43
C GLY A 156 21.02 12.61 -7.97
N ASP A 157 20.78 12.50 -7.53
CA ASP A 157 21.49 12.34 -8.02
C ASP A 157 21.95 12.79 -8.48
N ARG A 158 21.95 13.00 -8.08
CA ARG A 158 22.34 13.34 -8.28
C ARG A 158 22.57 13.72 -8.97
#